data_029e0bc593cb005946561b700f4a7192
#
_entry.id   029e0bc593cb005946561b700f4a7192
#
_cell.length_a   1.000
_cell.length_b   1.000
_cell.length_c   1.000
_cell.angle_alpha   90.00
_cell.angle_beta   90.00
_cell.angle_gamma   90.00
#
_symmetry.space_group_name_H-M   'P 1'
#
loop_
_entity.id
_entity.type
_entity.pdbx_description
1 polymer ?
#
loop_
_entity_poly.entity_id
_entity_poly.type
_entity_poly.pdbx_seq_one_letter_code
_entity_poly.pdbx_strand_id
1 'polypeptide(L)'
;MTQPVLICRPGERGEALAAALRAQGAWVESLEVMQLEALPEAPEQRRIWLDIDQYHKIVVVSPFAAECLSEALERYWPQLPVGIDYYSVGSATAYTLHNLLGVRVHIPSPASGEDTSEALLALASLKALTHQRVLLVAGEGGRTLLTETLETRGAQVTRVEVYRRVYQPPSAAMQQRLLVGDYRALIVTSSELLEHLAKWCDQAALNQPLIVSSHRLATLAGKLGFCDLKVASGATPAALVAALDRSCNPKGADVDQGT
;
A
#
# COMPACT_ATOMS: atom_id res chain seq x y z
N MET A 1 -20.73 -19.64 -17.60
CA MET A 1 -19.48 -18.88 -17.74
C MET A 1 -18.91 -18.67 -16.34
N THR A 2 -17.64 -18.88 -16.12
CA THR A 2 -17.02 -18.63 -14.82
C THR A 2 -16.95 -17.12 -14.59
N GLN A 3 -17.52 -16.65 -13.48
CA GLN A 3 -17.47 -15.23 -13.12
C GLN A 3 -16.07 -14.83 -12.59
N PRO A 4 -15.58 -13.62 -12.85
CA PRO A 4 -14.29 -13.17 -12.34
C PRO A 4 -14.30 -12.93 -10.84
N VAL A 5 -13.13 -13.08 -10.21
CA VAL A 5 -12.82 -12.51 -8.90
C VAL A 5 -12.29 -11.10 -9.13
N LEU A 6 -12.94 -10.09 -8.55
CA LEU A 6 -12.52 -8.71 -8.62
C LEU A 6 -11.55 -8.38 -7.48
N ILE A 7 -10.41 -7.78 -7.79
CA ILE A 7 -9.41 -7.36 -6.81
C ILE A 7 -9.31 -5.83 -6.84
N CYS A 8 -9.54 -5.19 -5.70
CA CYS A 8 -9.23 -3.79 -5.48
C CYS A 8 -8.05 -3.65 -4.51
N ARG A 9 -6.86 -3.83 -5.04
CA ARG A 9 -5.60 -3.74 -4.30
C ARG A 9 -4.49 -3.30 -5.25
N PRO A 10 -4.12 -2.02 -5.25
CA PRO A 10 -3.12 -1.49 -6.18
C PRO A 10 -1.69 -1.97 -5.85
N GLY A 11 -0.83 -1.92 -6.89
CA GLY A 11 0.60 -2.20 -6.80
C GLY A 11 0.95 -3.68 -6.65
N GLU A 12 2.22 -3.96 -6.37
CA GLU A 12 2.81 -5.32 -6.31
C GLU A 12 2.01 -6.30 -5.43
N ARG A 13 1.42 -5.81 -4.34
CA ARG A 13 0.59 -6.66 -3.45
C ARG A 13 -0.70 -7.12 -4.13
N GLY A 14 -1.24 -6.32 -5.05
CA GLY A 14 -2.38 -6.70 -5.88
C GLY A 14 -1.98 -7.71 -6.95
N GLU A 15 -0.85 -7.50 -7.60
CA GLU A 15 -0.30 -8.42 -8.59
C GLU A 15 0.05 -9.79 -8.00
N ALA A 16 0.68 -9.81 -6.84
CA ALA A 16 0.97 -11.04 -6.10
C ALA A 16 -0.31 -11.82 -5.73
N LEU A 17 -1.37 -11.11 -5.32
CA LEU A 17 -2.67 -11.72 -5.05
C LEU A 17 -3.32 -12.26 -6.34
N ALA A 18 -3.28 -11.47 -7.42
CA ALA A 18 -3.81 -11.89 -8.71
C ALA A 18 -3.10 -13.14 -9.25
N ALA A 19 -1.77 -13.19 -9.13
CA ALA A 19 -0.97 -14.36 -9.51
C ALA A 19 -1.35 -15.60 -8.68
N ALA A 20 -1.49 -15.44 -7.35
CA ALA A 20 -1.87 -16.55 -6.47
C ALA A 20 -3.28 -17.10 -6.79
N LEU A 21 -4.25 -16.25 -7.09
CA LEU A 21 -5.60 -16.66 -7.49
C LEU A 21 -5.62 -17.32 -8.87
N ARG A 22 -4.88 -16.79 -9.83
CA ARG A 22 -4.75 -17.40 -11.18
C ARG A 22 -4.09 -18.77 -11.12
N ALA A 23 -3.10 -18.95 -10.24
CA ALA A 23 -2.48 -20.25 -10.02
C ALA A 23 -3.46 -21.33 -9.54
N GLN A 24 -4.58 -20.92 -8.92
CA GLN A 24 -5.68 -21.80 -8.54
C GLN A 24 -6.80 -21.90 -9.60
N GLY A 25 -6.56 -21.40 -10.80
CA GLY A 25 -7.52 -21.46 -11.90
C GLY A 25 -8.64 -20.40 -11.84
N ALA A 26 -8.53 -19.39 -10.97
CA ALA A 26 -9.53 -18.32 -10.92
C ALA A 26 -9.33 -17.33 -12.08
N TRP A 27 -10.45 -16.91 -12.70
CA TRP A 27 -10.43 -15.74 -13.55
C TRP A 27 -10.40 -14.49 -12.67
N VAL A 28 -9.40 -13.62 -12.86
CA VAL A 28 -9.14 -12.46 -11.99
C VAL A 28 -9.10 -11.19 -12.81
N GLU A 29 -9.84 -10.18 -12.39
CA GLU A 29 -9.80 -8.82 -12.92
C GLU A 29 -9.46 -7.82 -11.81
N SER A 30 -8.56 -6.88 -12.10
CA SER A 30 -8.15 -5.82 -11.16
C SER A 30 -9.00 -4.56 -11.37
N LEU A 31 -9.48 -3.99 -10.25
CA LEU A 31 -10.18 -2.72 -10.23
C LEU A 31 -9.17 -1.58 -10.04
N GLU A 32 -8.89 -0.88 -11.11
CA GLU A 32 -8.00 0.28 -11.11
C GLU A 32 -8.81 1.55 -10.82
N VAL A 33 -9.00 1.83 -9.53
CA VAL A 33 -9.81 2.96 -9.04
C VAL A 33 -8.98 3.98 -8.26
N MET A 34 -7.66 3.85 -8.30
CA MET A 34 -6.73 4.77 -7.66
C MET A 34 -5.47 4.90 -8.50
N GLN A 35 -5.02 6.14 -8.70
CA GLN A 35 -3.74 6.48 -9.30
C GLN A 35 -2.89 7.26 -8.30
N LEU A 36 -1.57 7.19 -8.50
CA LEU A 36 -0.62 8.06 -7.84
C LEU A 36 -0.32 9.22 -8.80
N GLU A 37 -0.42 10.44 -8.31
CA GLU A 37 -0.16 11.65 -9.08
C GLU A 37 0.92 12.46 -8.39
N ALA A 38 2.02 12.76 -9.10
CA ALA A 38 3.06 13.62 -8.58
C ALA A 38 2.50 15.02 -8.28
N LEU A 39 2.85 15.57 -7.13
CA LEU A 39 2.47 16.93 -6.77
C LEU A 39 3.32 17.94 -7.55
N PRO A 40 2.73 19.06 -7.98
CA PRO A 40 3.48 20.16 -8.53
C PRO A 40 4.51 20.67 -7.51
N GLU A 41 5.71 20.95 -7.97
CA GLU A 41 6.77 21.46 -7.11
C GLU A 41 6.44 22.85 -6.57
N ALA A 42 6.27 22.95 -5.25
CA ALA A 42 6.12 24.23 -4.56
C ALA A 42 7.49 24.91 -4.30
N PRO A 43 7.54 26.25 -4.13
CA PRO A 43 8.79 26.95 -3.84
C PRO A 43 9.55 26.44 -2.61
N GLU A 44 8.82 26.02 -1.57
CA GLU A 44 9.37 25.43 -0.35
C GLU A 44 10.01 24.07 -0.63
N GLN A 45 9.35 23.24 -1.45
CA GLN A 45 9.86 21.95 -1.88
C GLN A 45 11.12 22.09 -2.71
N ARG A 46 11.16 23.07 -3.63
CA ARG A 46 12.37 23.38 -4.39
C ARG A 46 13.57 23.74 -3.52
N ARG A 47 13.35 24.49 -2.43
CA ARG A 47 14.41 24.80 -1.46
C ARG A 47 14.95 23.55 -0.78
N ILE A 48 14.06 22.62 -0.41
CA ILE A 48 14.47 21.34 0.15
C ILE A 48 15.38 20.56 -0.80
N TRP A 49 15.05 20.55 -2.09
CA TRP A 49 15.88 19.88 -3.11
C TRP A 49 17.22 20.55 -3.31
N LEU A 50 17.29 21.88 -3.29
CA LEU A 50 18.54 22.63 -3.42
C LEU A 50 19.44 22.46 -2.19
N ASP A 51 18.89 22.22 -1.01
CA ASP A 51 19.58 22.06 0.26
C ASP A 51 19.73 20.57 0.66
N ILE A 52 19.64 19.63 -0.29
CA ILE A 52 19.60 18.21 0.05
C ILE A 52 20.91 17.70 0.66
N ASP A 53 22.04 18.32 0.34
CA ASP A 53 23.35 18.05 0.91
C ASP A 53 23.46 18.40 2.42
N GLN A 54 22.49 19.15 2.95
CA GLN A 54 22.39 19.49 4.37
C GLN A 54 21.73 18.38 5.19
N TYR A 55 21.19 17.35 4.56
CA TYR A 55 20.56 16.23 5.25
C TYR A 55 21.57 15.09 5.48
N HIS A 56 21.50 14.50 6.66
CA HIS A 56 22.32 13.34 7.02
C HIS A 56 21.65 12.03 6.58
N LYS A 57 20.30 12.04 6.56
CA LYS A 57 19.50 10.86 6.25
C LYS A 57 18.30 11.23 5.40
N ILE A 58 17.99 10.37 4.44
CA ILE A 58 16.78 10.46 3.61
C ILE A 58 15.98 9.17 3.79
N VAL A 59 14.75 9.31 4.26
CA VAL A 59 13.80 8.20 4.44
C VAL A 59 12.73 8.29 3.35
N VAL A 60 12.59 7.24 2.54
CA VAL A 60 11.63 7.18 1.44
C VAL A 60 10.62 6.06 1.70
N VAL A 61 9.34 6.37 1.65
CA VAL A 61 8.29 5.45 2.14
C VAL A 61 7.63 4.59 1.07
N SER A 62 7.85 4.88 -0.21
CA SER A 62 7.22 4.13 -1.32
C SER A 62 8.05 4.21 -2.60
N PRO A 63 7.89 3.25 -3.54
CA PRO A 63 8.55 3.30 -4.85
C PRO A 63 8.25 4.59 -5.61
N PHE A 64 7.00 5.04 -5.64
CA PHE A 64 6.64 6.28 -6.33
C PHE A 64 7.25 7.54 -5.69
N ALA A 65 7.43 7.55 -4.36
CA ALA A 65 8.20 8.61 -3.69
C ALA A 65 9.69 8.59 -4.09
N ALA A 66 10.24 7.39 -4.35
CA ALA A 66 11.62 7.23 -4.84
C ALA A 66 11.77 7.75 -6.28
N GLU A 67 10.80 7.51 -7.14
CA GLU A 67 10.75 8.06 -8.50
C GLU A 67 10.69 9.58 -8.47
N CYS A 68 9.78 10.17 -7.71
CA CYS A 68 9.69 11.63 -7.54
C CYS A 68 10.97 12.25 -6.97
N LEU A 69 11.62 11.58 -6.00
CA LEU A 69 12.90 12.03 -5.45
C LEU A 69 14.00 11.98 -6.53
N SER A 70 14.08 10.90 -7.31
CA SER A 70 15.06 10.76 -8.40
C SER A 70 14.92 11.87 -9.42
N GLU A 71 13.70 12.14 -9.90
CA GLU A 71 13.43 13.21 -10.85
C GLU A 71 13.83 14.60 -10.31
N ALA A 72 13.58 14.84 -9.02
CA ALA A 72 13.98 16.08 -8.37
C ALA A 72 15.51 16.20 -8.29
N LEU A 73 16.19 15.13 -7.91
CA LEU A 73 17.67 15.12 -7.82
C LEU A 73 18.32 15.28 -9.18
N GLU A 74 17.84 14.59 -10.21
CA GLU A 74 18.34 14.74 -11.58
C GLU A 74 18.22 16.19 -12.10
N ARG A 75 17.18 16.89 -11.66
CA ARG A 75 16.94 18.30 -12.07
C ARG A 75 17.91 19.26 -11.44
N TYR A 76 18.31 19.06 -10.18
CA TYR A 76 19.06 20.04 -9.39
C TYR A 76 20.50 19.64 -9.10
N TRP A 77 20.84 18.35 -9.19
CA TRP A 77 22.13 17.83 -8.78
C TRP A 77 22.78 17.00 -9.89
N PRO A 78 23.79 17.56 -10.61
CA PRO A 78 24.53 16.80 -11.63
C PRO A 78 25.26 15.57 -11.07
N GLN A 79 25.58 15.60 -9.77
CA GLN A 79 26.12 14.49 -9.02
C GLN A 79 25.44 14.43 -7.65
N LEU A 80 25.12 13.24 -7.18
CA LEU A 80 24.51 13.08 -5.85
C LEU A 80 25.47 13.53 -4.76
N PRO A 81 24.97 14.25 -3.74
CA PRO A 81 25.76 14.60 -2.57
C PRO A 81 26.24 13.33 -1.85
N VAL A 82 27.48 13.38 -1.36
CA VAL A 82 28.06 12.29 -0.57
C VAL A 82 27.72 12.43 0.92
N GLY A 83 27.77 11.33 1.66
CA GLY A 83 27.59 11.36 3.11
C GLY A 83 26.12 11.31 3.56
N ILE A 84 25.19 11.06 2.67
CA ILE A 84 23.77 10.89 2.99
C ILE A 84 23.46 9.38 3.08
N ASP A 85 22.84 8.97 4.18
CA ASP A 85 22.32 7.61 4.35
C ASP A 85 20.89 7.53 3.86
N TYR A 86 20.59 6.58 2.97
CA TYR A 86 19.25 6.36 2.44
C TYR A 86 18.55 5.20 3.15
N TYR A 87 17.28 5.39 3.47
CA TYR A 87 16.43 4.43 4.19
C TYR A 87 15.12 4.20 3.47
N SER A 88 14.60 2.99 3.52
CA SER A 88 13.23 2.71 3.08
C SER A 88 12.52 1.70 3.99
N VAL A 89 11.20 1.76 3.99
CA VAL A 89 10.35 0.86 4.78
C VAL A 89 10.39 -0.57 4.23
N GLY A 90 10.45 -0.73 2.90
CA GLY A 90 10.38 -2.02 2.25
C GLY A 90 11.36 -2.19 1.11
N SER A 91 11.54 -3.46 0.70
CA SER A 91 12.49 -3.89 -0.33
C SER A 91 12.19 -3.29 -1.72
N ALA A 92 10.92 -3.15 -2.09
CA ALA A 92 10.52 -2.57 -3.38
C ALA A 92 11.01 -1.12 -3.52
N THR A 93 10.83 -0.30 -2.48
CA THR A 93 11.34 1.09 -2.46
C THR A 93 12.86 1.13 -2.49
N ALA A 94 13.53 0.23 -1.76
CA ALA A 94 14.99 0.14 -1.77
C ALA A 94 15.51 -0.22 -3.16
N TYR A 95 14.87 -1.16 -3.83
CA TYR A 95 15.20 -1.56 -5.20
C TYR A 95 15.05 -0.38 -6.18
N THR A 96 13.93 0.36 -6.10
CA THR A 96 13.71 1.54 -6.92
C THR A 96 14.78 2.60 -6.70
N LEU A 97 15.08 2.95 -5.44
CA LEU A 97 16.14 3.92 -5.09
C LEU A 97 17.52 3.48 -5.61
N HIS A 98 17.86 2.19 -5.42
CA HIS A 98 19.13 1.65 -5.91
C HIS A 98 19.25 1.73 -7.42
N ASN A 99 18.20 1.36 -8.15
CA ASN A 99 18.21 1.37 -9.61
C ASN A 99 18.28 2.77 -10.20
N LEU A 100 17.54 3.72 -9.62
CA LEU A 100 17.48 5.08 -10.13
C LEU A 100 18.68 5.93 -9.72
N LEU A 101 19.13 5.81 -8.46
CA LEU A 101 20.15 6.68 -7.89
C LEU A 101 21.52 6.00 -7.67
N GLY A 102 21.61 4.66 -7.81
CA GLY A 102 22.84 3.91 -7.53
C GLY A 102 23.26 3.90 -6.05
N VAL A 103 22.37 4.30 -5.13
CA VAL A 103 22.68 4.43 -3.70
C VAL A 103 22.47 3.13 -2.94
N ARG A 104 23.20 2.98 -1.84
CA ARG A 104 22.94 1.93 -0.85
C ARG A 104 21.77 2.34 0.02
N VAL A 105 20.79 1.45 0.19
CA VAL A 105 19.59 1.73 0.99
C VAL A 105 19.53 0.81 2.20
N HIS A 106 19.31 1.38 3.37
CA HIS A 106 19.08 0.66 4.61
C HIS A 106 17.60 0.29 4.73
N ILE A 107 17.33 -1.00 4.92
CA ILE A 107 15.96 -1.54 5.09
C ILE A 107 15.87 -2.35 6.39
N PRO A 108 14.67 -2.59 6.92
CA PRO A 108 14.46 -3.54 8.01
C PRO A 108 15.02 -4.91 7.64
N SER A 109 15.47 -5.66 8.66
CA SER A 109 15.94 -7.04 8.42
C SER A 109 14.80 -7.91 7.90
N PRO A 110 15.03 -8.76 6.88
CA PRO A 110 14.03 -9.75 6.43
C PRO A 110 13.53 -10.65 7.57
N ALA A 111 14.34 -10.85 8.60
CA ALA A 111 13.98 -11.63 9.79
C ALA A 111 12.90 -10.93 10.66
N SER A 112 12.66 -9.63 10.50
CA SER A 112 11.57 -8.92 11.19
C SER A 112 10.19 -9.24 10.60
N GLY A 113 10.14 -9.88 9.43
CA GLY A 113 8.91 -10.42 8.82
C GLY A 113 7.95 -9.38 8.23
N GLU A 114 8.17 -8.08 8.41
CA GLU A 114 7.24 -7.04 7.98
C GLU A 114 7.96 -5.79 7.48
N ASP A 115 7.53 -5.34 6.28
CA ASP A 115 7.89 -4.03 5.73
C ASP A 115 7.04 -2.95 6.41
N THR A 116 7.40 -2.58 7.65
CA THR A 116 6.66 -1.61 8.46
C THR A 116 7.54 -0.44 8.92
N SER A 117 6.90 0.68 9.22
CA SER A 117 7.59 1.83 9.80
C SER A 117 8.24 1.50 11.14
N GLU A 118 7.59 0.65 11.92
CA GLU A 118 8.06 0.17 13.22
C GLU A 118 9.36 -0.64 13.07
N ALA A 119 9.42 -1.53 12.08
CA ALA A 119 10.62 -2.32 11.78
C ALA A 119 11.77 -1.43 11.30
N LEU A 120 11.50 -0.42 10.46
CA LEU A 120 12.50 0.57 10.04
C LEU A 120 13.06 1.33 11.25
N LEU A 121 12.18 1.82 12.12
CA LEU A 121 12.56 2.55 13.34
C LEU A 121 13.33 1.70 14.35
N ALA A 122 13.34 0.37 14.22
CA ALA A 122 14.15 -0.53 15.06
C ALA A 122 15.63 -0.55 14.66
N LEU A 123 16.00 -0.03 13.49
CA LEU A 123 17.40 0.03 13.05
C LEU A 123 18.26 0.85 14.04
N ALA A 124 19.43 0.35 14.37
CA ALA A 124 20.34 1.00 15.32
C ALA A 124 20.74 2.41 14.88
N SER A 125 20.93 2.63 13.56
CA SER A 125 21.29 3.92 12.96
C SER A 125 20.18 4.99 13.03
N LEU A 126 18.95 4.61 13.43
CA LEU A 126 17.83 5.52 13.61
C LEU A 126 17.43 5.70 15.10
N LYS A 127 18.21 5.20 16.05
CA LYS A 127 17.86 5.28 17.48
C LYS A 127 18.36 6.54 18.19
N ALA A 128 19.49 7.09 17.77
CA ALA A 128 20.08 8.31 18.35
C ALA A 128 20.36 9.30 17.22
N LEU A 129 19.56 10.37 17.15
CA LEU A 129 19.53 11.30 16.01
C LEU A 129 19.79 12.75 16.42
N THR A 130 20.35 12.97 17.60
CA THR A 130 20.66 14.30 18.09
C THR A 130 21.53 15.06 17.08
N HIS A 131 21.11 16.28 16.74
CA HIS A 131 21.75 17.15 15.73
C HIS A 131 21.74 16.60 14.28
N GLN A 132 20.97 15.57 13.97
CA GLN A 132 20.83 15.08 12.60
C GLN A 132 19.61 15.68 11.91
N ARG A 133 19.80 16.11 10.66
CA ARG A 133 18.72 16.53 9.78
C ARG A 133 18.26 15.32 8.96
N VAL A 134 16.96 15.02 9.02
CA VAL A 134 16.36 13.88 8.33
C VAL A 134 15.30 14.39 7.36
N LEU A 135 15.44 14.03 6.10
CA LEU A 135 14.41 14.27 5.08
C LEU A 135 13.50 13.03 4.96
N LEU A 136 12.20 13.22 5.14
CA LEU A 136 11.20 12.18 4.94
C LEU A 136 10.41 12.47 3.66
N VAL A 137 10.62 11.65 2.62
CA VAL A 137 9.96 11.76 1.32
C VAL A 137 8.76 10.81 1.28
N ALA A 138 7.56 11.37 1.17
CA ALA A 138 6.31 10.63 1.34
C ALA A 138 5.21 11.10 0.38
N GLY A 139 4.11 10.35 0.33
CA GLY A 139 2.86 10.82 -0.25
C GLY A 139 2.08 11.70 0.71
N GLU A 140 1.13 12.46 0.16
CA GLU A 140 0.20 13.30 0.92
C GLU A 140 -0.58 12.47 1.95
N GLY A 141 -0.72 13.00 3.14
CA GLY A 141 -1.33 12.30 4.27
C GLY A 141 -0.43 11.19 4.83
N GLY A 142 -1.02 10.09 5.25
CA GLY A 142 -0.31 8.94 5.81
C GLY A 142 0.00 9.07 7.30
N ARG A 143 0.71 8.06 7.84
CA ARG A 143 1.00 7.99 9.28
C ARG A 143 2.07 9.01 9.68
N THR A 144 1.88 9.62 10.83
CA THR A 144 2.84 10.55 11.46
C THR A 144 3.95 9.83 12.24
N LEU A 145 3.81 8.54 12.46
CA LEU A 145 4.69 7.72 13.30
C LEU A 145 6.18 7.91 13.01
N LEU A 146 6.59 7.93 11.74
CA LEU A 146 7.99 8.13 11.36
C LEU A 146 8.48 9.50 11.80
N THR A 147 7.74 10.57 11.48
CA THR A 147 8.08 11.94 11.85
C THR A 147 8.20 12.09 13.36
N GLU A 148 7.14 11.74 14.10
CA GLU A 148 7.07 11.88 15.55
C GLU A 148 8.17 11.08 16.28
N THR A 149 8.44 9.86 15.83
CA THR A 149 9.47 9.03 16.45
C THR A 149 10.88 9.54 16.18
N LEU A 150 11.18 9.96 14.95
CA LEU A 150 12.49 10.50 14.60
C LEU A 150 12.76 11.83 15.34
N GLU A 151 11.77 12.70 15.47
CA GLU A 151 11.85 13.93 16.27
C GLU A 151 12.06 13.64 17.75
N THR A 152 11.32 12.69 18.32
CA THR A 152 11.51 12.25 19.73
C THR A 152 12.92 11.75 19.99
N ARG A 153 13.60 11.20 18.96
CA ARG A 153 15.00 10.74 19.02
C ARG A 153 16.02 11.84 18.77
N GLY A 154 15.58 13.10 18.65
CA GLY A 154 16.42 14.28 18.53
C GLY A 154 16.73 14.73 17.11
N ALA A 155 16.09 14.17 16.08
CA ALA A 155 16.26 14.61 14.70
C ALA A 155 15.52 15.92 14.42
N GLN A 156 16.08 16.72 13.50
CA GLN A 156 15.34 17.77 12.81
C GLN A 156 14.72 17.16 11.55
N VAL A 157 13.44 16.82 11.61
CA VAL A 157 12.74 16.16 10.51
C VAL A 157 12.09 17.19 9.58
N THR A 158 12.41 17.11 8.29
CA THR A 158 11.68 17.79 7.21
C THR A 158 10.88 16.74 6.46
N ARG A 159 9.56 16.85 6.47
CA ARG A 159 8.68 16.01 5.67
C ARG A 159 8.34 16.72 4.38
N VAL A 160 8.54 16.04 3.25
CA VAL A 160 8.14 16.51 1.94
C VAL A 160 7.13 15.54 1.33
N GLU A 161 6.01 16.08 0.90
CA GLU A 161 4.96 15.32 0.22
C GLU A 161 5.13 15.52 -1.29
N VAL A 162 5.42 14.43 -2.00
CA VAL A 162 5.79 14.47 -3.42
C VAL A 162 4.71 13.91 -4.34
N TYR A 163 3.69 13.23 -3.79
CA TYR A 163 2.58 12.69 -4.56
C TYR A 163 1.30 12.60 -3.72
N ARG A 164 0.18 12.48 -4.41
CA ARG A 164 -1.13 12.18 -3.81
C ARG A 164 -1.78 10.96 -4.44
N ARG A 165 -2.75 10.39 -3.73
CA ARG A 165 -3.64 9.35 -4.24
C ARG A 165 -4.88 10.01 -4.83
N VAL A 166 -5.13 9.74 -6.11
CA VAL A 166 -6.34 10.23 -6.80
C VAL A 166 -7.25 9.05 -7.07
N TYR A 167 -8.45 9.11 -6.51
CA TYR A 167 -9.46 8.09 -6.75
C TYR A 167 -10.24 8.43 -8.01
N GLN A 168 -10.44 7.42 -8.85
CA GLN A 168 -11.19 7.55 -10.10
C GLN A 168 -12.31 6.52 -10.18
N PRO A 169 -13.34 6.80 -10.99
CA PRO A 169 -14.37 5.82 -11.28
C PRO A 169 -13.77 4.53 -11.83
N PRO A 170 -14.35 3.36 -11.52
CA PRO A 170 -14.03 2.15 -12.26
C PRO A 170 -14.30 2.34 -13.76
N SER A 171 -13.65 1.55 -14.62
CA SER A 171 -13.97 1.55 -16.06
C SER A 171 -15.46 1.24 -16.29
N ALA A 172 -16.03 1.68 -17.41
CA ALA A 172 -17.46 1.47 -17.71
C ALA A 172 -17.87 -0.02 -17.62
N ALA A 173 -16.99 -0.93 -18.06
CA ALA A 173 -17.23 -2.37 -17.94
C ALA A 173 -17.27 -2.82 -16.48
N MET A 174 -16.35 -2.30 -15.62
CA MET A 174 -16.34 -2.62 -14.20
C MET A 174 -17.51 -2.00 -13.45
N GLN A 175 -17.92 -0.78 -13.80
CA GLN A 175 -19.13 -0.17 -13.25
C GLN A 175 -20.36 -1.04 -13.53
N GLN A 176 -20.51 -1.52 -14.75
CA GLN A 176 -21.61 -2.41 -15.11
C GLN A 176 -21.57 -3.73 -14.31
N ARG A 177 -20.38 -4.33 -14.14
CA ARG A 177 -20.23 -5.54 -13.31
C ARG A 177 -20.60 -5.29 -11.85
N LEU A 178 -20.11 -4.19 -11.27
CA LEU A 178 -20.46 -3.80 -9.91
C LEU A 178 -21.95 -3.53 -9.74
N LEU A 179 -22.58 -2.90 -10.74
CA LEU A 179 -24.01 -2.60 -10.70
C LEU A 179 -24.87 -3.86 -10.65
N VAL A 180 -24.56 -4.85 -11.50
CA VAL A 180 -25.40 -6.07 -11.66
C VAL A 180 -24.91 -7.26 -10.81
N GLY A 181 -23.80 -7.13 -10.08
CA GLY A 181 -23.21 -8.21 -9.29
C GLY A 181 -22.62 -9.35 -10.14
N ASP A 182 -22.16 -9.07 -11.38
CA ASP A 182 -21.60 -10.08 -12.28
C ASP A 182 -20.13 -10.38 -11.96
N TYR A 183 -19.89 -10.88 -10.77
CA TYR A 183 -18.59 -11.37 -10.31
C TYR A 183 -18.76 -12.40 -9.20
N ARG A 184 -17.77 -13.29 -9.04
CA ARG A 184 -17.77 -14.36 -8.05
C ARG A 184 -17.52 -13.85 -6.63
N ALA A 185 -16.60 -12.90 -6.47
CA ALA A 185 -16.26 -12.24 -5.21
C ALA A 185 -15.52 -10.93 -5.48
N LEU A 186 -15.61 -10.01 -4.53
CA LEU A 186 -14.83 -8.77 -4.49
C LEU A 186 -13.83 -8.85 -3.33
N ILE A 187 -12.55 -8.57 -3.58
CA ILE A 187 -11.50 -8.55 -2.55
C ILE A 187 -11.00 -7.12 -2.36
N VAL A 188 -11.13 -6.58 -1.13
CA VAL A 188 -10.70 -5.23 -0.77
C VAL A 188 -9.93 -5.27 0.55
N THR A 189 -8.76 -4.60 0.59
CA THR A 189 -7.88 -4.60 1.77
C THR A 189 -7.65 -3.21 2.37
N SER A 190 -8.29 -2.16 1.84
CA SER A 190 -8.22 -0.77 2.30
C SER A 190 -9.61 -0.20 2.57
N SER A 191 -9.76 0.53 3.68
CA SER A 191 -11.03 1.23 4.02
C SER A 191 -11.38 2.29 2.99
N GLU A 192 -10.41 3.09 2.57
CA GLU A 192 -10.60 4.17 1.59
C GLU A 192 -11.08 3.62 0.24
N LEU A 193 -10.46 2.51 -0.23
CA LEU A 193 -10.88 1.85 -1.47
C LEU A 193 -12.28 1.24 -1.34
N LEU A 194 -12.61 0.66 -0.19
CA LEU A 194 -13.93 0.09 0.07
C LEU A 194 -15.01 1.17 0.04
N GLU A 195 -14.79 2.29 0.73
CA GLU A 195 -15.71 3.46 0.72
C GLU A 195 -15.85 4.05 -0.67
N HIS A 196 -14.77 4.07 -1.45
CA HIS A 196 -14.82 4.54 -2.83
C HIS A 196 -15.64 3.61 -3.72
N LEU A 197 -15.40 2.29 -3.66
CA LEU A 197 -16.10 1.29 -4.47
C LEU A 197 -17.59 1.16 -4.10
N ALA A 198 -17.95 1.31 -2.83
CA ALA A 198 -19.35 1.22 -2.39
C ALA A 198 -20.27 2.23 -3.12
N LYS A 199 -19.73 3.34 -3.61
CA LYS A 199 -20.47 4.34 -4.39
C LYS A 199 -20.94 3.82 -5.75
N TRP A 200 -20.35 2.73 -6.23
CA TRP A 200 -20.61 2.10 -7.52
C TRP A 200 -21.35 0.76 -7.40
N CYS A 201 -21.59 0.30 -6.16
CA CYS A 201 -22.27 -0.94 -5.88
C CYS A 201 -23.77 -0.68 -5.68
N ASP A 202 -24.60 -1.42 -6.42
CA ASP A 202 -26.04 -1.48 -6.17
C ASP A 202 -26.39 -2.73 -5.35
N GLN A 203 -27.65 -2.93 -5.01
CA GLN A 203 -28.16 -4.03 -4.17
C GLN A 203 -27.65 -5.41 -4.62
N ALA A 204 -27.53 -5.62 -5.94
CA ALA A 204 -26.99 -6.86 -6.48
C ALA A 204 -25.55 -7.11 -6.07
N ALA A 205 -24.69 -6.06 -6.13
CA ALA A 205 -23.29 -6.12 -5.73
C ALA A 205 -23.12 -6.24 -4.21
N LEU A 206 -23.96 -5.54 -3.43
CA LEU A 206 -23.93 -5.58 -1.97
C LEU A 206 -24.26 -6.98 -1.40
N ASN A 207 -24.93 -7.82 -2.17
CA ASN A 207 -25.25 -9.20 -1.83
C ASN A 207 -24.19 -10.22 -2.31
N GLN A 208 -23.19 -9.79 -3.10
CA GLN A 208 -22.10 -10.66 -3.52
C GLN A 208 -21.06 -10.83 -2.42
N PRO A 209 -20.29 -11.94 -2.44
CA PRO A 209 -19.22 -12.17 -1.48
C PRO A 209 -18.18 -11.06 -1.51
N LEU A 210 -17.98 -10.41 -0.35
CA LEU A 210 -16.91 -9.45 -0.11
C LEU A 210 -15.87 -10.03 0.84
N ILE A 211 -14.63 -10.14 0.39
CA ILE A 211 -13.50 -10.62 1.18
C ILE A 211 -12.69 -9.43 1.64
N VAL A 212 -12.48 -9.34 2.95
CA VAL A 212 -11.72 -8.26 3.59
C VAL A 212 -10.62 -8.83 4.49
N SER A 213 -9.55 -8.05 4.71
CA SER A 213 -8.35 -8.49 5.44
C SER A 213 -8.44 -8.34 6.97
N SER A 214 -9.54 -7.81 7.52
CA SER A 214 -9.68 -7.60 8.96
C SER A 214 -11.13 -7.41 9.39
N HIS A 215 -11.42 -7.68 10.67
CA HIS A 215 -12.73 -7.40 11.27
C HIS A 215 -13.13 -5.92 11.23
N ARG A 216 -12.14 -5.01 11.34
CA ARG A 216 -12.40 -3.56 11.20
C ARG A 216 -12.97 -3.22 9.82
N LEU A 217 -12.42 -3.81 8.75
CA LEU A 217 -12.95 -3.65 7.40
C LEU A 217 -14.31 -4.30 7.22
N ALA A 218 -14.56 -5.46 7.83
CA ALA A 218 -15.87 -6.11 7.80
C ALA A 218 -16.94 -5.24 8.48
N THR A 219 -16.62 -4.63 9.61
CA THR A 219 -17.54 -3.69 10.29
C THR A 219 -17.86 -2.49 9.40
N LEU A 220 -16.88 -1.93 8.71
CA LEU A 220 -17.09 -0.84 7.75
C LEU A 220 -17.96 -1.31 6.58
N ALA A 221 -17.65 -2.48 6.00
CA ALA A 221 -18.41 -3.06 4.90
C ALA A 221 -19.89 -3.25 5.24
N GLY A 222 -20.19 -3.77 6.46
CA GLY A 222 -21.56 -3.90 6.95
C GLY A 222 -22.29 -2.56 7.04
N LYS A 223 -21.61 -1.50 7.50
CA LYS A 223 -22.16 -0.14 7.51
C LYS A 223 -22.42 0.42 6.10
N LEU A 224 -21.65 -0.01 5.11
CA LEU A 224 -21.82 0.36 3.71
C LEU A 224 -22.88 -0.49 2.98
N GLY A 225 -23.49 -1.47 3.67
CA GLY A 225 -24.59 -2.28 3.15
C GLY A 225 -24.18 -3.63 2.57
N PHE A 226 -22.92 -4.03 2.62
CA PHE A 226 -22.49 -5.36 2.17
C PHE A 226 -22.99 -6.45 3.14
N CYS A 227 -23.61 -7.49 2.58
CA CYS A 227 -24.30 -8.53 3.34
C CYS A 227 -23.49 -9.84 3.48
N ASP A 228 -22.79 -10.28 2.42
CA ASP A 228 -21.99 -11.51 2.45
C ASP A 228 -20.50 -11.20 2.68
N LEU A 229 -20.11 -11.15 3.97
CA LEU A 229 -18.78 -10.74 4.39
C LEU A 229 -17.92 -11.95 4.79
N LYS A 230 -16.73 -12.05 4.21
CA LYS A 230 -15.71 -13.04 4.57
C LYS A 230 -14.45 -12.33 5.08
N VAL A 231 -14.03 -12.68 6.27
CA VAL A 231 -12.83 -12.10 6.89
C VAL A 231 -11.66 -13.07 6.71
N ALA A 232 -10.63 -12.61 6.01
CA ALA A 232 -9.37 -13.34 5.93
C ALA A 232 -8.56 -13.18 7.24
N SER A 233 -7.67 -14.11 7.53
CA SER A 233 -6.78 -14.07 8.71
C SER A 233 -5.71 -12.96 8.60
N GLY A 234 -5.68 -12.21 7.50
CA GLY A 234 -4.76 -11.11 7.25
C GLY A 234 -4.78 -10.67 5.78
N ALA A 235 -3.84 -9.79 5.43
CA ALA A 235 -3.75 -9.21 4.10
C ALA A 235 -2.76 -9.95 3.17
N THR A 236 -2.21 -11.10 3.56
CA THR A 236 -1.33 -11.89 2.68
C THR A 236 -2.11 -12.55 1.56
N PRO A 237 -1.51 -12.79 0.37
CA PRO A 237 -2.19 -13.50 -0.71
C PRO A 237 -2.77 -14.85 -0.26
N ALA A 238 -2.01 -15.64 0.49
CA ALA A 238 -2.46 -16.95 1.00
C ALA A 238 -3.71 -16.84 1.89
N ALA A 239 -3.76 -15.85 2.80
CA ALA A 239 -4.90 -15.63 3.68
C ALA A 239 -6.17 -15.23 2.92
N LEU A 240 -6.02 -14.36 1.90
CA LEU A 240 -7.13 -13.90 1.08
C LEU A 240 -7.67 -15.01 0.16
N VAL A 241 -6.77 -15.81 -0.42
CA VAL A 241 -7.12 -16.98 -1.23
C VAL A 241 -7.88 -18.00 -0.38
N ALA A 242 -7.38 -18.34 0.81
CA ALA A 242 -8.05 -19.27 1.72
C ALA A 242 -9.44 -18.77 2.17
N ALA A 243 -9.65 -17.46 2.25
CA ALA A 243 -10.96 -16.88 2.55
C ALA A 243 -11.93 -17.03 1.36
N LEU A 244 -11.44 -16.93 0.12
CA LEU A 244 -12.22 -17.18 -1.09
C LEU A 244 -12.67 -18.65 -1.17
N ASP A 245 -11.79 -19.61 -0.89
CA ASP A 245 -12.10 -21.05 -0.95
C ASP A 245 -13.19 -21.44 0.04
N ARG A 246 -13.14 -20.89 1.26
CA ARG A 246 -14.18 -21.08 2.27
C ARG A 246 -15.55 -20.53 1.84
N SER A 247 -15.59 -19.50 1.02
CA SER A 247 -16.86 -18.95 0.48
C SER A 247 -17.48 -19.85 -0.59
N CYS A 248 -16.67 -20.71 -1.22
CA CYS A 248 -17.11 -21.57 -2.32
C CYS A 248 -17.44 -23.01 -1.86
N ASN A 249 -17.11 -23.38 -0.63
CA ASN A 249 -17.37 -24.72 -0.08
C ASN A 249 -17.99 -24.66 1.33
N PRO A 250 -19.30 -24.33 1.45
CA PRO A 250 -19.96 -24.23 2.74
C PRO A 250 -20.19 -25.59 3.44
N LYS A 251 -19.73 -26.71 2.85
CA LYS A 251 -19.96 -28.09 3.36
C LYS A 251 -18.73 -28.76 4.00
N GLY A 252 -17.90 -27.97 4.72
CA GLY A 252 -16.71 -28.51 5.38
C GLY A 252 -16.66 -28.36 6.89
N ALA A 253 -17.78 -28.09 7.57
CA ALA A 253 -17.81 -27.95 9.01
C ALA A 253 -19.08 -28.64 9.57
N ASP A 254 -19.08 -29.97 9.56
CA ASP A 254 -19.85 -30.82 10.50
C ASP A 254 -19.63 -32.30 10.14
N VAL A 255 -18.60 -32.91 10.65
CA VAL A 255 -18.57 -34.33 11.06
C VAL A 255 -17.35 -34.50 11.98
N ASP A 256 -17.51 -34.24 13.24
CA ASP A 256 -17.03 -35.16 14.28
C ASP A 256 -17.69 -34.81 15.60
N GLN A 257 -18.83 -35.45 15.85
CA GLN A 257 -19.34 -35.68 17.19
C GLN A 257 -19.75 -37.14 17.26
N GLY A 258 -19.02 -37.88 18.08
CA GLY A 258 -19.60 -39.00 18.80
C GLY A 258 -19.15 -40.40 18.34
N THR A 259 -18.27 -40.96 19.05
CA THR A 259 -18.51 -42.06 19.97
C THR A 259 -17.31 -42.24 20.86
#